data_5b63c000c771e35e4e18db98591ab488
#
_entry.id   5b63c000c771e35e4e18db98591ab488
#
_cell.length_a   1.000
_cell.length_b   1.000
_cell.length_c   1.000
_cell.angle_alpha   90.00
_cell.angle_beta   90.00
_cell.angle_gamma   90.00
#
_symmetry.space_group_name_H-M   'P 1'
#
loop_
_entity.id
_entity.type
_entity.pdbx_description
1 polymer ?
#
loop_
_entity_poly.entity_id
_entity_poly.type
_entity_poly.pdbx_seq_one_letter_code
_entity_poly.pdbx_strand_id
1 'polypeptide(L)'
;MIKIGIIGGAGYTAGELIRLLLNHPDAEIVFVNSTSNAGNKLSSVHSGLMGETDMVFTDQMPFEDIDVLFFCTAHGDTKKFMESHNLPEHLKVIDLSMDYRLESEDNPFIYGLPELNRRQICKSKYVANPGCFATAIQLALLPLARNLMLNDDVYVNAITGSTGAGVKPSATTHFS
;
A
#
# COMPACT_ATOMS: atom_id res chain seq x y z
N MET A 1 -19.32 6.14 5.63
CA MET A 1 -17.83 6.15 5.55
C MET A 1 -17.38 4.75 5.17
N ILE A 2 -16.32 4.64 4.38
CA ILE A 2 -15.68 3.37 4.01
C ILE A 2 -14.81 2.93 5.19
N LYS A 3 -15.06 1.76 5.72
CA LYS A 3 -14.34 1.20 6.86
C LYS A 3 -13.07 0.49 6.40
N ILE A 4 -11.95 0.81 7.03
CA ILE A 4 -10.62 0.41 6.56
C ILE A 4 -9.86 -0.34 7.65
N GLY A 5 -9.27 -1.48 7.26
CA GLY A 5 -8.28 -2.20 8.04
C GLY A 5 -6.89 -2.09 7.39
N ILE A 6 -5.85 -2.04 8.21
CA ILE A 6 -4.46 -1.96 7.75
C ILE A 6 -3.64 -3.06 8.39
N ILE A 7 -2.98 -3.89 7.59
CA ILE A 7 -1.99 -4.91 8.03
C ILE A 7 -0.58 -4.41 7.72
N GLY A 8 0.37 -4.67 8.63
CA GLY A 8 1.74 -4.16 8.52
C GLY A 8 1.87 -2.70 8.96
N GLY A 9 1.06 -2.31 9.93
CA GLY A 9 0.86 -0.92 10.38
C GLY A 9 2.10 -0.18 10.88
N ALA A 10 3.20 -0.86 11.23
CA ALA A 10 4.41 -0.24 11.75
C ALA A 10 5.42 0.22 10.68
N GLY A 11 5.17 -0.07 9.39
CA GLY A 11 6.04 0.36 8.29
C GLY A 11 5.84 1.83 7.89
N TYR A 12 6.83 2.43 7.23
CA TYR A 12 6.74 3.83 6.74
C TYR A 12 5.54 4.06 5.82
N THR A 13 5.28 3.12 4.92
CA THR A 13 4.14 3.19 3.99
C THR A 13 2.81 3.22 4.74
N ALA A 14 2.69 2.42 5.83
CA ALA A 14 1.50 2.44 6.67
C ALA A 14 1.34 3.78 7.40
N GLY A 15 2.42 4.36 7.91
CA GLY A 15 2.38 5.68 8.56
C GLY A 15 1.85 6.76 7.62
N GLU A 16 2.31 6.80 6.36
CA GLU A 16 1.81 7.74 5.36
C GLU A 16 0.36 7.45 4.96
N LEU A 17 -0.01 6.17 4.81
CA LEU A 17 -1.39 5.79 4.53
C LEU A 17 -2.34 6.25 5.65
N ILE A 18 -1.97 5.99 6.91
CA ILE A 18 -2.77 6.43 8.09
C ILE A 18 -2.94 7.94 8.07
N ARG A 19 -1.86 8.70 7.85
CA ARG A 19 -1.90 10.17 7.78
C ARG A 19 -2.87 10.67 6.70
N LEU A 20 -2.90 10.03 5.54
CA LEU A 20 -3.82 10.37 4.46
C LEU A 20 -5.27 10.01 4.81
N LEU A 21 -5.49 8.83 5.40
CA LEU A 21 -6.82 8.34 5.73
C LEU A 21 -7.48 9.11 6.89
N LEU A 22 -6.71 9.56 7.89
CA LEU A 22 -7.23 10.39 8.99
C LEU A 22 -7.84 11.70 8.48
N ASN A 23 -7.37 12.21 7.36
CA ASN A 23 -7.87 13.44 6.72
C ASN A 23 -8.85 13.17 5.56
N HIS A 24 -9.19 11.92 5.28
CA HIS A 24 -10.10 11.59 4.17
C HIS A 24 -11.57 11.66 4.62
N PRO A 25 -12.43 12.46 3.95
CA PRO A 25 -13.79 12.72 4.43
C PRO A 25 -14.71 11.48 4.46
N ASP A 26 -14.43 10.48 3.62
CA ASP A 26 -15.25 9.30 3.46
C ASP A 26 -14.61 8.01 4.01
N ALA A 27 -13.50 8.13 4.75
CA ALA A 27 -12.77 6.98 5.28
C ALA A 27 -12.80 6.94 6.81
N GLU A 28 -12.88 5.73 7.36
CA GLU A 28 -12.78 5.43 8.79
C GLU A 28 -11.79 4.29 8.99
N ILE A 29 -10.72 4.52 9.72
CA ILE A 29 -9.78 3.45 10.09
C ILE A 29 -10.36 2.70 11.27
N VAL A 30 -10.68 1.42 11.08
CA VAL A 30 -11.24 0.53 12.14
C VAL A 30 -10.11 -0.12 12.93
N PHE A 31 -9.07 -0.60 12.25
CA PHE A 31 -7.92 -1.19 12.93
C PHE A 31 -6.61 -0.96 12.16
N VAL A 32 -5.52 -0.95 12.90
CA VAL A 32 -4.14 -0.95 12.39
C VAL A 32 -3.40 -2.10 13.04
N ASN A 33 -3.16 -3.17 12.27
CA ASN A 33 -2.52 -4.37 12.78
C ASN A 33 -1.00 -4.24 12.81
N SER A 34 -0.43 -4.54 13.97
CA SER A 34 1.01 -4.79 14.17
C SER A 34 1.19 -5.65 15.40
N THR A 35 1.50 -6.93 15.24
CA THR A 35 1.63 -7.88 16.35
C THR A 35 2.72 -7.44 17.35
N SER A 36 3.85 -6.94 16.87
CA SER A 36 4.96 -6.48 17.73
C SER A 36 4.68 -5.20 18.50
N ASN A 37 3.69 -4.41 18.08
CA ASN A 37 3.34 -3.11 18.67
C ASN A 37 1.93 -3.07 19.26
N ALA A 38 1.24 -4.22 19.33
CA ALA A 38 -0.12 -4.30 19.86
C ALA A 38 -0.26 -3.63 21.23
N GLY A 39 -1.27 -2.77 21.39
CA GLY A 39 -1.51 -1.96 22.60
C GLY A 39 -0.74 -0.63 22.68
N ASN A 40 0.28 -0.41 21.84
CA ASN A 40 1.00 0.87 21.78
C ASN A 40 0.24 1.87 20.91
N LYS A 41 0.32 3.17 21.23
CA LYS A 41 -0.22 4.23 20.37
C LYS A 41 0.45 4.24 19.01
N LEU A 42 -0.29 4.56 17.93
CA LEU A 42 0.27 4.71 16.60
C LEU A 42 1.40 5.75 16.57
N SER A 43 1.26 6.83 17.34
CA SER A 43 2.27 7.89 17.47
C SER A 43 3.58 7.44 18.11
N SER A 44 3.62 6.29 18.81
CA SER A 44 4.87 5.74 19.35
C SER A 44 5.82 5.20 18.28
N VAL A 45 5.28 4.82 17.12
CA VAL A 45 6.04 4.35 15.96
C VAL A 45 6.09 5.43 14.87
N HIS A 46 4.96 6.10 14.65
CA HIS A 46 4.79 7.17 13.67
C HIS A 46 4.69 8.51 14.36
N SER A 47 5.82 9.12 14.71
CA SER A 47 5.88 10.38 15.48
C SER A 47 5.10 11.54 14.84
N GLY A 48 4.97 11.53 13.49
CA GLY A 48 4.16 12.51 12.76
C GLY A 48 2.65 12.42 12.99
N LEU A 49 2.17 11.39 13.68
CA LEU A 49 0.76 11.25 14.07
C LEU A 49 0.48 11.72 15.51
N MET A 50 1.46 12.34 16.16
CA MET A 50 1.28 12.87 17.52
C MET A 50 0.25 14.01 17.53
N GLY A 51 -0.82 13.82 18.32
CA GLY A 51 -1.93 14.78 18.39
C GLY A 51 -2.99 14.64 17.29
N GLU A 52 -2.74 13.83 16.26
CA GLU A 52 -3.69 13.57 15.17
C GLU A 52 -4.67 12.43 15.51
N THR A 53 -4.23 11.47 16.33
CA THR A 53 -5.06 10.32 16.71
C THR A 53 -4.58 9.69 18.01
N ASP A 54 -5.53 9.14 18.78
CA ASP A 54 -5.25 8.30 19.96
C ASP A 54 -5.34 6.80 19.69
N MET A 55 -5.50 6.39 18.43
CA MET A 55 -5.56 4.98 18.07
C MET A 55 -4.31 4.21 18.50
N VAL A 56 -4.53 2.93 18.77
CA VAL A 56 -3.47 1.98 19.14
C VAL A 56 -3.35 0.87 18.11
N PHE A 57 -2.17 0.29 18.01
CA PHE A 57 -1.99 -0.94 17.23
C PHE A 57 -2.74 -2.11 17.90
N THR A 58 -3.19 -3.03 17.07
CA THR A 58 -3.87 -4.26 17.54
C THR A 58 -3.28 -5.50 16.87
N ASP A 59 -3.39 -6.65 17.51
CA ASP A 59 -3.18 -7.97 16.94
C ASP A 59 -4.46 -8.58 16.36
N GLN A 60 -5.62 -7.96 16.63
CA GLN A 60 -6.91 -8.40 16.10
C GLN A 60 -7.15 -7.88 14.71
N MET A 61 -7.82 -8.68 13.89
CA MET A 61 -8.13 -8.37 12.50
C MET A 61 -9.62 -8.66 12.20
N PRO A 62 -10.55 -7.79 12.63
CA PRO A 62 -11.99 -7.98 12.43
C PRO A 62 -12.39 -7.70 10.98
N PHE A 63 -12.15 -8.66 10.09
CA PHE A 63 -12.39 -8.52 8.64
C PHE A 63 -13.86 -8.32 8.27
N GLU A 64 -14.78 -8.79 9.08
CA GLU A 64 -16.22 -8.61 8.83
C GLU A 64 -16.69 -7.16 9.07
N ASP A 65 -15.92 -6.37 9.82
CA ASP A 65 -16.27 -5.00 10.19
C ASP A 65 -15.73 -3.94 9.22
N ILE A 66 -15.03 -4.34 8.14
CA ILE A 66 -14.36 -3.44 7.21
C ILE A 66 -14.77 -3.68 5.76
N ASP A 67 -14.68 -2.63 4.96
CA ASP A 67 -14.96 -2.66 3.52
C ASP A 67 -13.69 -2.83 2.67
N VAL A 68 -12.56 -2.28 3.16
CA VAL A 68 -11.28 -2.28 2.45
C VAL A 68 -10.15 -2.67 3.39
N LEU A 69 -9.30 -3.59 2.93
CA LEU A 69 -8.09 -4.02 3.62
C LEU A 69 -6.85 -3.57 2.85
N PHE A 70 -5.96 -2.85 3.52
CA PHE A 70 -4.65 -2.49 2.98
C PHE A 70 -3.55 -3.39 3.55
N PHE A 71 -2.72 -3.93 2.65
CA PHE A 71 -1.49 -4.59 3.02
C PHE A 71 -0.30 -3.64 2.86
N CYS A 72 0.31 -3.26 3.99
CA CYS A 72 1.55 -2.50 4.08
C CYS A 72 2.70 -3.38 4.57
N THR A 73 2.69 -4.65 4.18
CA THR A 73 3.61 -5.70 4.59
C THR A 73 4.90 -5.70 3.76
N ALA A 74 5.90 -6.46 4.21
CA ALA A 74 7.09 -6.72 3.42
C ALA A 74 6.74 -7.58 2.18
N HIS A 75 7.61 -7.52 1.18
CA HIS A 75 7.47 -8.33 -0.02
C HIS A 75 7.48 -9.83 0.30
N GLY A 76 6.57 -10.58 -0.29
CA GLY A 76 6.35 -12.00 -0.05
C GLY A 76 5.37 -12.32 1.10
N ASP A 77 5.03 -11.37 1.95
CA ASP A 77 4.17 -11.62 3.11
C ASP A 77 2.68 -11.50 2.79
N THR A 78 2.30 -10.63 1.85
CA THR A 78 0.89 -10.52 1.42
C THR A 78 0.43 -11.83 0.77
N LYS A 79 1.27 -12.42 -0.09
CA LYS A 79 0.95 -13.69 -0.75
C LYS A 79 0.73 -14.81 0.26
N LYS A 80 1.66 -14.97 1.22
CA LYS A 80 1.52 -15.97 2.31
C LYS A 80 0.26 -15.75 3.13
N PHE A 81 -0.08 -14.48 3.41
CA PHE A 81 -1.28 -14.14 4.14
C PHE A 81 -2.53 -14.54 3.38
N MET A 82 -2.61 -14.20 2.10
CA MET A 82 -3.75 -14.55 1.24
C MET A 82 -3.93 -16.06 1.06
N GLU A 83 -2.83 -16.83 1.06
CA GLU A 83 -2.85 -18.29 0.98
C GLU A 83 -3.33 -18.95 2.29
N SER A 84 -3.12 -18.28 3.44
CA SER A 84 -3.42 -18.83 4.77
C SER A 84 -4.74 -18.35 5.37
N HIS A 85 -5.37 -17.33 4.80
CA HIS A 85 -6.60 -16.72 5.33
C HIS A 85 -7.69 -16.62 4.26
N ASN A 86 -8.90 -17.00 4.64
CA ASN A 86 -10.07 -16.76 3.82
C ASN A 86 -10.66 -15.40 4.19
N LEU A 87 -10.55 -14.44 3.26
CA LEU A 87 -11.12 -13.11 3.45
C LEU A 87 -12.60 -13.09 3.03
N PRO A 88 -13.45 -12.31 3.71
CA PRO A 88 -14.85 -12.14 3.35
C PRO A 88 -15.05 -11.77 1.88
N GLU A 89 -16.14 -12.22 1.29
CA GLU A 89 -16.38 -11.99 -0.14
C GLU A 89 -16.57 -10.51 -0.49
N HIS A 90 -17.17 -9.74 0.41
CA HIS A 90 -17.41 -8.30 0.23
C HIS A 90 -16.13 -7.46 0.32
N LEU A 91 -15.09 -7.97 0.99
CA LEU A 91 -13.89 -7.22 1.33
C LEU A 91 -13.03 -6.95 0.09
N LYS A 92 -12.73 -5.68 -0.15
CA LYS A 92 -11.77 -5.25 -1.17
C LYS A 92 -10.37 -5.19 -0.59
N VAL A 93 -9.37 -5.54 -1.39
CA VAL A 93 -7.97 -5.59 -0.97
C VAL A 93 -7.10 -4.69 -1.82
N ILE A 94 -6.26 -3.89 -1.16
CA ILE A 94 -5.22 -3.09 -1.81
C ILE A 94 -3.87 -3.52 -1.24
N ASP A 95 -3.03 -4.08 -2.09
CA ASP A 95 -1.69 -4.55 -1.73
C ASP A 95 -0.61 -3.54 -2.14
N LEU A 96 0.20 -3.10 -1.18
CA LEU A 96 1.32 -2.19 -1.42
C LEU A 96 2.65 -2.94 -1.58
N SER A 97 2.66 -4.27 -1.41
CA SER A 97 3.83 -5.10 -1.69
C SER A 97 4.07 -5.26 -3.20
N MET A 98 5.10 -6.01 -3.57
CA MET A 98 5.35 -6.35 -4.98
C MET A 98 4.65 -7.64 -5.42
N ASP A 99 4.01 -8.37 -4.51
CA ASP A 99 3.62 -9.77 -4.68
C ASP A 99 2.66 -10.01 -5.85
N TYR A 100 1.82 -9.03 -6.15
CA TYR A 100 0.76 -9.14 -7.16
C TYR A 100 0.85 -8.09 -8.29
N ARG A 101 2.00 -7.40 -8.43
CA ARG A 101 2.16 -6.34 -9.45
C ARG A 101 2.32 -6.84 -10.88
N LEU A 102 2.85 -8.06 -11.04
CA LEU A 102 3.08 -8.65 -12.36
C LEU A 102 1.87 -9.47 -12.79
N GLU A 103 1.46 -9.32 -14.04
CA GLU A 103 0.39 -10.12 -14.63
C GLU A 103 0.80 -11.58 -14.72
N SER A 104 -0.08 -12.48 -14.32
CA SER A 104 -0.01 -13.92 -14.54
C SER A 104 -1.43 -14.49 -14.59
N GLU A 105 -1.60 -15.70 -15.14
CA GLU A 105 -2.91 -16.34 -15.26
C GLU A 105 -3.62 -16.52 -13.91
N ASP A 106 -2.84 -16.73 -12.84
CA ASP A 106 -3.36 -16.96 -11.49
C ASP A 106 -3.43 -15.69 -10.64
N ASN A 107 -3.06 -14.52 -11.17
CA ASN A 107 -3.06 -13.27 -10.41
C ASN A 107 -4.39 -12.52 -10.57
N PRO A 108 -5.25 -12.48 -9.52
CA PRO A 108 -6.54 -11.80 -9.58
C PRO A 108 -6.44 -10.27 -9.39
N PHE A 109 -5.25 -9.74 -9.11
CA PHE A 109 -5.06 -8.32 -8.82
C PHE A 109 -4.93 -7.49 -10.09
N ILE A 110 -5.61 -6.35 -10.12
CA ILE A 110 -5.45 -5.34 -11.16
C ILE A 110 -4.33 -4.38 -10.77
N TYR A 111 -3.46 -4.06 -11.72
CA TYR A 111 -2.40 -3.07 -11.52
C TYR A 111 -2.99 -1.69 -11.23
N GLY A 112 -2.70 -1.19 -10.03
CA GLY A 112 -3.39 -0.08 -9.38
C GLY A 112 -2.88 1.31 -9.75
N LEU A 113 -2.59 1.58 -11.03
CA LEU A 113 -2.32 2.94 -11.52
C LEU A 113 -3.61 3.53 -12.09
N PRO A 114 -4.30 4.46 -11.38
CA PRO A 114 -5.61 4.97 -11.81
C PRO A 114 -5.58 5.66 -13.18
N GLU A 115 -4.49 6.36 -13.50
CA GLU A 115 -4.30 7.04 -14.77
C GLU A 115 -4.28 6.07 -15.97
N LEU A 116 -3.92 4.81 -15.72
CA LEU A 116 -3.91 3.74 -16.72
C LEU A 116 -5.19 2.89 -16.66
N ASN A 117 -5.57 2.44 -15.47
CA ASN A 117 -6.52 1.34 -15.26
C ASN A 117 -7.77 1.74 -14.47
N ARG A 118 -8.14 3.02 -14.39
CA ARG A 118 -9.25 3.52 -13.54
C ARG A 118 -10.52 2.67 -13.62
N ARG A 119 -10.97 2.34 -14.84
CA ARG A 119 -12.23 1.59 -15.04
C ARG A 119 -12.15 0.16 -14.48
N GLN A 120 -10.98 -0.48 -14.58
CA GLN A 120 -10.75 -1.83 -14.06
C GLN A 120 -10.65 -1.79 -12.53
N ILE A 121 -9.91 -0.82 -11.97
CA ILE A 121 -9.78 -0.62 -10.52
C ILE A 121 -11.15 -0.45 -9.87
N CYS A 122 -12.04 0.38 -10.42
CA CYS A 122 -13.37 0.60 -9.87
C CYS A 122 -14.24 -0.67 -9.80
N LYS A 123 -13.97 -1.67 -10.66
CA LYS A 123 -14.71 -2.93 -10.73
C LYS A 123 -14.01 -4.07 -10.01
N SER A 124 -12.76 -3.90 -9.63
CA SER A 124 -11.94 -4.95 -9.04
C SER A 124 -12.21 -5.10 -7.54
N LYS A 125 -12.04 -6.33 -7.07
CA LYS A 125 -11.95 -6.68 -5.66
C LYS A 125 -10.51 -6.54 -5.15
N TYR A 126 -9.52 -6.76 -6.02
CA TYR A 126 -8.10 -6.81 -5.68
C TYR A 126 -7.30 -5.82 -6.51
N VAL A 127 -6.51 -4.98 -5.84
CA VAL A 127 -5.69 -3.94 -6.47
C VAL A 127 -4.25 -4.03 -5.97
N ALA A 128 -3.29 -4.16 -6.90
CA ALA A 128 -1.85 -4.14 -6.60
C ALA A 128 -1.31 -2.74 -6.82
N ASN A 129 -1.01 -2.02 -5.74
CA ASN A 129 -0.48 -0.66 -5.81
C ASN A 129 0.93 -0.65 -6.43
N PRO A 130 1.22 0.20 -7.42
CA PRO A 130 2.52 0.28 -8.08
C PRO A 130 3.65 0.68 -7.12
N GLY A 131 4.88 0.28 -7.46
CA GLY A 131 6.07 0.77 -6.79
C GLY A 131 6.36 2.25 -7.10
N CYS A 132 7.06 2.94 -6.20
CA CYS A 132 7.32 4.38 -6.29
C CYS A 132 8.01 4.80 -7.61
N PHE A 133 9.10 4.14 -8.00
CA PHE A 133 9.79 4.41 -9.27
C PHE A 133 8.90 4.13 -10.48
N ALA A 134 8.22 2.97 -10.48
CA ALA A 134 7.32 2.61 -11.57
C ALA A 134 6.18 3.62 -11.72
N THR A 135 5.60 4.10 -10.62
CA THR A 135 4.58 5.14 -10.64
C THR A 135 5.11 6.43 -11.25
N ALA A 136 6.25 6.93 -10.77
CA ALA A 136 6.83 8.19 -11.26
C ALA A 136 7.16 8.12 -12.75
N ILE A 137 7.81 7.03 -13.20
CA ILE A 137 8.19 6.82 -14.59
C ILE A 137 6.94 6.71 -15.48
N GLN A 138 5.97 5.90 -15.07
CA GLN A 138 4.74 5.70 -15.84
C GLN A 138 3.92 6.99 -15.95
N LEU A 139 3.78 7.76 -14.87
CA LEU A 139 3.06 9.04 -14.91
C LEU A 139 3.72 10.05 -15.85
N ALA A 140 5.06 10.07 -15.92
CA ALA A 140 5.79 10.93 -16.84
C ALA A 140 5.62 10.49 -18.31
N LEU A 141 5.66 9.20 -18.58
CA LEU A 141 5.70 8.66 -19.95
C LEU A 141 4.31 8.36 -20.53
N LEU A 142 3.32 8.06 -19.68
CA LEU A 142 2.00 7.61 -20.12
C LEU A 142 1.28 8.57 -21.09
N PRO A 143 1.33 9.91 -20.90
CA PRO A 143 0.76 10.85 -21.87
C PRO A 143 1.43 10.78 -23.24
N LEU A 144 2.76 10.60 -23.28
CA LEU A 144 3.53 10.48 -24.52
C LEU A 144 3.25 9.14 -25.21
N ALA A 145 3.24 8.04 -24.45
CA ALA A 145 2.97 6.72 -24.97
C ALA A 145 1.54 6.62 -25.58
N ARG A 146 0.54 7.19 -24.91
CA ARG A 146 -0.85 7.22 -25.42
C ARG A 146 -1.00 8.00 -26.73
N ASN A 147 -0.15 8.96 -26.97
CA ASN A 147 -0.14 9.75 -28.22
C ASN A 147 0.89 9.25 -29.24
N LEU A 148 1.45 8.06 -29.04
CA LEU A 148 2.46 7.45 -29.93
C LEU A 148 3.68 8.35 -30.16
N MET A 149 4.09 9.10 -29.14
CA MET A 149 5.21 10.06 -29.21
C MET A 149 6.52 9.47 -28.67
N LEU A 150 6.52 8.22 -28.20
CA LEU A 150 7.73 7.51 -27.80
C LEU A 150 8.20 6.67 -28.99
N ASN A 151 9.27 7.14 -29.65
CA ASN A 151 9.76 6.53 -30.90
C ASN A 151 11.12 5.83 -30.73
N ASP A 152 11.75 5.93 -29.55
CA ASP A 152 13.11 5.47 -29.33
C ASP A 152 13.31 5.10 -27.84
N ASP A 153 14.54 4.75 -27.50
CA ASP A 153 14.94 4.41 -26.14
C ASP A 153 14.67 5.55 -25.15
N VAL A 154 14.21 5.19 -23.97
CA VAL A 154 13.96 6.15 -22.88
C VAL A 154 15.03 6.00 -21.81
N TYR A 155 15.81 7.04 -21.60
CA TYR A 155 16.83 7.09 -20.57
C TYR A 155 16.26 7.67 -19.28
N VAL A 156 16.29 6.87 -18.20
CA VAL A 156 15.70 7.25 -16.91
C VAL A 156 16.82 7.44 -15.89
N ASN A 157 16.87 8.64 -15.29
CA ASN A 157 17.68 8.92 -14.11
C ASN A 157 16.73 9.21 -12.93
N ALA A 158 16.74 8.35 -11.90
CA ALA A 158 15.79 8.40 -10.83
C ALA A 158 16.49 8.38 -9.45
N ILE A 159 16.03 9.23 -8.53
CA ILE A 159 16.59 9.38 -7.19
C ILE A 159 15.47 9.07 -6.16
N THR A 160 15.83 8.37 -5.10
CA THR A 160 14.92 8.08 -3.98
C THR A 160 15.55 8.45 -2.64
N GLY A 161 14.71 8.66 -1.63
CA GLY A 161 15.16 8.81 -0.25
C GLY A 161 15.40 7.45 0.42
N SER A 162 16.14 7.44 1.55
CA SER A 162 16.45 6.23 2.31
C SER A 162 15.21 5.50 2.84
N THR A 163 14.14 6.23 3.16
CA THR A 163 12.87 5.66 3.63
C THR A 163 12.19 4.77 2.59
N GLY A 164 12.47 4.96 1.29
CA GLY A 164 11.98 4.11 0.21
C GLY A 164 12.47 2.66 0.28
N ALA A 165 13.56 2.40 1.00
CA ALA A 165 14.10 1.06 1.24
C ALA A 165 13.47 0.34 2.44
N GLY A 166 12.58 0.99 3.18
CA GLY A 166 11.93 0.46 4.37
C GLY A 166 12.66 0.79 5.68
N VAL A 167 12.11 0.30 6.79
CA VAL A 167 12.59 0.61 8.14
C VAL A 167 13.89 -0.12 8.48
N LYS A 168 14.15 -1.29 7.87
CA LYS A 168 15.34 -2.09 8.19
C LYS A 168 16.58 -1.49 7.52
N PRO A 169 17.61 -1.07 8.29
CA PRO A 169 18.84 -0.56 7.74
C PRO A 169 19.55 -1.59 6.84
N SER A 170 20.14 -1.12 5.75
CA SER A 170 21.04 -1.93 4.92
C SER A 170 22.25 -1.11 4.48
N ALA A 171 23.36 -1.75 4.17
CA ALA A 171 24.62 -1.10 3.78
C ALA A 171 24.48 -0.22 2.52
N THR A 172 23.47 -0.45 1.70
CA THR A 172 23.25 0.29 0.44
C THR A 172 22.23 1.43 0.55
N THR A 173 21.47 1.49 1.64
CA THR A 173 20.32 2.39 1.76
C THR A 173 20.35 3.28 3.00
N HIS A 174 21.21 2.99 3.95
CA HIS A 174 21.37 3.78 5.16
C HIS A 174 22.87 4.11 5.34
N PHE A 175 23.16 5.38 5.50
CA PHE A 175 24.48 5.86 5.85
C PHE A 175 24.61 5.84 7.37
N SER A 176 25.55 5.10 7.88
CA SER A 176 25.95 5.08 9.30
C SER A 176 26.90 6.22 9.60
#